data_e57705538fa95fa35e14b409a8b553ca
#
_entry.id   e57705538fa95fa35e14b409a8b553ca
#
_cell.length_a   1.000
_cell.length_b   1.000
_cell.length_c   1.000
_cell.angle_alpha   90.00
_cell.angle_beta   90.00
_cell.angle_gamma   90.00
#
_symmetry.space_group_name_H-M   'P 1'
#
loop_
_entity.id
_entity.type
_entity.pdbx_description
1 polymer ?
#
loop_
_entity_poly.entity_id
_entity_poly.type
_entity_poly.pdbx_seq_one_letter_code
_entity_poly.pdbx_strand_id
1 'polypeptide(L)'
;RPHKVYEDSYDKIVNNLVEISKLPMSYRFEIGIRINIASDTSKEQIDTFVKAMKEKFEKDKRFVFIWQWIRDWGGKRIENYKDELVSNENYSLNLLSEAEKVGLYSKDLISAGSKFDSCEAFYNHGYVLNYDGLVYKCAMHLNDFENCIGEILDSGVMKINKEKDKVWAESYEKIEGKCVGCCFLPICLS
;
A
#
# COMPACT_ATOMS: atom_id res chain seq x y z
N ARG A 1 4.43 -10.88 -9.54
CA ARG A 1 3.85 -12.23 -9.41
C ARG A 1 2.73 -12.39 -10.42
N PRO A 2 2.70 -13.47 -11.19
CA PRO A 2 1.53 -13.75 -11.99
C PRO A 2 0.35 -13.98 -11.04
N HIS A 3 -0.74 -13.28 -11.28
CA HIS A 3 -1.98 -13.54 -10.58
C HIS A 3 -2.47 -14.93 -10.97
N LYS A 4 -2.91 -15.76 -10.00
CA LYS A 4 -3.35 -17.14 -10.28
C LYS A 4 -4.46 -17.24 -11.35
N VAL A 5 -5.15 -16.14 -11.62
CA VAL A 5 -6.27 -16.04 -12.56
C VAL A 5 -5.96 -15.15 -13.77
N TYR A 6 -4.99 -14.19 -13.64
CA TYR A 6 -4.64 -13.26 -14.71
C TYR A 6 -3.12 -13.28 -14.91
N GLU A 7 -2.66 -13.90 -15.99
CA GLU A 7 -1.24 -13.96 -16.37
C GLU A 7 -0.65 -12.55 -16.62
N ASP A 8 -1.49 -11.61 -17.06
CA ASP A 8 -1.10 -10.25 -17.48
C ASP A 8 -1.36 -9.16 -16.41
N SER A 9 -1.44 -9.52 -15.13
CA SER A 9 -1.79 -8.55 -14.07
C SER A 9 -0.79 -7.38 -13.96
N TYR A 10 0.49 -7.64 -14.20
CA TYR A 10 1.52 -6.61 -14.21
C TYR A 10 1.28 -5.58 -15.31
N ASP A 11 1.10 -6.05 -16.53
CA ASP A 11 0.88 -5.17 -17.69
C ASP A 11 -0.40 -4.35 -17.54
N LYS A 12 -1.46 -4.97 -17.02
CA LYS A 12 -2.71 -4.28 -16.74
C LYS A 12 -2.53 -3.16 -15.72
N ILE A 13 -1.79 -3.40 -14.64
CA ILE A 13 -1.48 -2.37 -13.62
C ILE A 13 -0.67 -1.23 -14.27
N VAL A 14 0.39 -1.55 -15.00
CA VAL A 14 1.24 -0.54 -15.63
C VAL A 14 0.44 0.28 -16.65
N ASN A 15 -0.40 -0.36 -17.46
CA ASN A 15 -1.25 0.33 -18.42
C ASN A 15 -2.24 1.28 -17.74
N ASN A 16 -2.86 0.86 -16.63
CA ASN A 16 -3.75 1.72 -15.84
C ASN A 16 -2.99 2.94 -15.29
N LEU A 17 -1.77 2.75 -14.78
CA LEU A 17 -0.93 3.85 -14.30
C LEU A 17 -0.56 4.83 -15.43
N VAL A 18 -0.27 4.31 -16.62
CA VAL A 18 -0.02 5.13 -17.82
C VAL A 18 -1.27 5.93 -18.20
N GLU A 19 -2.47 5.34 -18.16
CA GLU A 19 -3.71 6.10 -18.42
C GLU A 19 -3.91 7.21 -17.37
N ILE A 20 -3.65 6.94 -16.11
CA ILE A 20 -3.72 7.96 -15.04
C ILE A 20 -2.70 9.08 -15.27
N SER A 21 -1.50 8.77 -15.76
CA SER A 21 -0.47 9.79 -16.05
C SER A 21 -0.89 10.80 -17.11
N LYS A 22 -1.83 10.44 -17.99
CA LYS A 22 -2.38 11.34 -19.02
C LYS A 22 -3.35 12.40 -18.46
N LEU A 23 -3.79 12.24 -17.21
CA LEU A 23 -4.64 13.23 -16.56
C LEU A 23 -3.90 14.56 -16.40
N PRO A 24 -4.60 15.70 -16.55
CA PRO A 24 -4.01 17.02 -16.41
C PRO A 24 -3.25 17.18 -15.09
N MET A 25 -2.11 17.87 -15.12
CA MET A 25 -1.29 18.15 -13.93
C MET A 25 -2.00 19.01 -12.86
N SER A 26 -3.14 19.59 -13.19
CA SER A 26 -4.00 20.30 -12.24
C SER A 26 -4.71 19.36 -11.25
N TYR A 27 -4.83 18.07 -11.56
CA TYR A 27 -5.33 17.06 -10.64
C TYR A 27 -4.29 16.79 -9.55
N ARG A 28 -4.66 17.03 -8.31
CA ARG A 28 -3.79 16.83 -7.13
C ARG A 28 -4.06 15.47 -6.51
N PHE A 29 -3.15 14.53 -6.74
CA PHE A 29 -3.12 13.22 -6.10
C PHE A 29 -1.68 12.73 -6.00
N GLU A 30 -1.43 11.75 -5.17
CA GLU A 30 -0.19 10.97 -5.13
C GLU A 30 -0.55 9.50 -5.24
N ILE A 31 0.16 8.75 -6.06
CA ILE A 31 0.02 7.31 -6.20
C ILE A 31 1.29 6.66 -5.68
N GLY A 32 1.18 6.01 -4.52
CA GLY A 32 2.22 5.16 -3.97
C GLY A 32 2.25 3.80 -4.68
N ILE A 33 3.26 3.55 -5.49
CA ILE A 33 3.46 2.26 -6.16
C ILE A 33 4.34 1.40 -5.28
N ARG A 34 3.73 0.45 -4.56
CA ARG A 34 4.46 -0.46 -3.69
C ARG A 34 5.09 -1.59 -4.48
N ILE A 35 6.40 -1.72 -4.34
CA ILE A 35 7.22 -2.76 -4.97
C ILE A 35 7.68 -3.72 -3.87
N ASN A 36 7.19 -4.96 -3.94
CA ASN A 36 7.60 -5.99 -3.01
C ASN A 36 8.87 -6.67 -3.53
N ILE A 37 9.89 -6.72 -2.67
CA ILE A 37 11.20 -7.31 -2.97
C ILE A 37 11.34 -8.59 -2.16
N ALA A 38 11.61 -9.70 -2.87
CA ALA A 38 11.90 -10.99 -2.29
C ALA A 38 13.40 -11.17 -2.06
N SER A 39 13.80 -12.18 -1.29
CA SER A 39 15.19 -12.50 -1.00
C SER A 39 16.00 -12.88 -2.25
N ASP A 40 15.34 -13.44 -3.26
CA ASP A 40 15.90 -13.87 -4.55
C ASP A 40 15.85 -12.79 -5.64
N THR A 41 15.32 -11.61 -5.33
CA THR A 41 15.24 -10.50 -6.32
C THR A 41 16.65 -10.01 -6.65
N SER A 42 17.07 -10.21 -7.89
CA SER A 42 18.39 -9.79 -8.34
C SER A 42 18.47 -8.28 -8.61
N LYS A 43 19.70 -7.75 -8.54
CA LYS A 43 19.96 -6.36 -8.92
C LYS A 43 19.53 -6.08 -10.37
N GLU A 44 19.77 -6.99 -11.28
CA GLU A 44 19.41 -6.85 -12.69
C GLU A 44 17.91 -6.72 -12.91
N GLN A 45 17.10 -7.48 -12.16
CA GLN A 45 15.65 -7.35 -12.18
C GLN A 45 15.20 -5.97 -11.69
N ILE A 46 15.83 -5.47 -10.62
CA ILE A 46 15.55 -4.13 -10.10
C ILE A 46 15.93 -3.05 -11.10
N ASP A 47 17.13 -3.11 -11.68
CA ASP A 47 17.61 -2.14 -12.67
C ASP A 47 16.72 -2.11 -13.91
N THR A 48 16.26 -3.28 -14.37
CA THR A 48 15.33 -3.40 -15.49
C THR A 48 13.98 -2.76 -15.17
N PHE A 49 13.44 -3.05 -14.00
CA PHE A 49 12.19 -2.44 -13.54
C PHE A 49 12.31 -0.93 -13.41
N VAL A 50 13.36 -0.43 -12.76
CA VAL A 50 13.62 0.99 -12.53
C VAL A 50 13.72 1.72 -13.87
N LYS A 51 14.45 1.16 -14.83
CA LYS A 51 14.57 1.75 -16.19
C LYS A 51 13.22 1.85 -16.87
N ALA A 52 12.41 0.79 -16.85
CA ALA A 52 11.08 0.78 -17.44
C ALA A 52 10.12 1.79 -16.80
N MET A 53 10.18 1.95 -15.48
CA MET A 53 9.34 2.92 -14.75
C MET A 53 9.81 4.36 -14.97
N LYS A 54 11.12 4.58 -15.04
CA LYS A 54 11.69 5.88 -15.36
C LYS A 54 11.21 6.39 -16.72
N GLU A 55 11.26 5.58 -17.75
CA GLU A 55 10.79 5.94 -19.09
C GLU A 55 9.33 6.42 -19.10
N LYS A 56 8.49 5.89 -18.18
CA LYS A 56 7.07 6.19 -18.13
C LYS A 56 6.72 7.35 -17.17
N PHE A 57 7.40 7.47 -16.04
CA PHE A 57 6.94 8.29 -14.91
C PHE A 57 7.95 9.31 -14.38
N GLU A 58 9.20 9.37 -14.88
CA GLU A 58 10.25 10.28 -14.39
C GLU A 58 9.80 11.75 -14.26
N LYS A 59 8.95 12.20 -15.16
CA LYS A 59 8.51 13.60 -15.20
C LYS A 59 7.25 13.88 -14.39
N ASP A 60 6.62 12.86 -13.86
CA ASP A 60 5.36 12.98 -13.14
C ASP A 60 5.54 12.65 -11.64
N LYS A 61 5.71 13.69 -10.84
CA LYS A 61 5.93 13.58 -9.38
C LYS A 61 4.72 13.06 -8.60
N ARG A 62 3.59 12.85 -9.27
CA ARG A 62 2.41 12.22 -8.66
C ARG A 62 2.62 10.71 -8.42
N PHE A 63 3.62 10.10 -9.05
CA PHE A 63 3.96 8.68 -8.90
C PHE A 63 5.17 8.54 -7.99
N VAL A 64 4.96 7.88 -6.85
CA VAL A 64 5.96 7.64 -5.81
C VAL A 64 6.22 6.15 -5.69
N PHE A 65 7.47 5.73 -5.79
CA PHE A 65 7.85 4.32 -5.68
C PHE A 65 8.21 3.98 -4.24
N ILE A 66 7.52 2.98 -3.67
CA ILE A 66 7.66 2.54 -2.29
C ILE A 66 8.26 1.14 -2.30
N TRP A 67 9.51 1.02 -1.87
CA TRP A 67 10.20 -0.25 -1.78
C TRP A 67 9.87 -0.95 -0.48
N GLN A 68 9.40 -2.20 -0.57
CA GLN A 68 8.98 -2.97 0.59
C GLN A 68 9.53 -4.40 0.50
N TRP A 69 10.20 -4.81 1.56
CA TRP A 69 10.63 -6.19 1.71
C TRP A 69 9.44 -7.10 1.99
N ILE A 70 9.49 -8.30 1.44
CA ILE A 70 8.58 -9.37 1.84
C ILE A 70 9.02 -9.83 3.24
N ARG A 71 8.19 -9.56 4.23
CA ARG A 71 8.40 -9.91 5.64
C ARG A 71 7.28 -10.80 6.12
N ASP A 72 7.52 -11.49 7.23
CA ASP A 72 6.47 -12.19 7.95
C ASP A 72 5.60 -11.18 8.73
N TRP A 73 4.44 -10.90 8.19
CA TRP A 73 3.40 -10.09 8.85
C TRP A 73 2.37 -10.94 9.57
N GLY A 74 2.63 -12.25 9.70
CA GLY A 74 1.68 -13.25 10.21
C GLY A 74 0.65 -13.71 9.18
N GLY A 75 -0.16 -14.69 9.60
CA GLY A 75 -1.22 -15.28 8.79
C GLY A 75 -0.81 -16.57 8.08
N LYS A 76 -1.82 -17.41 7.79
CA LYS A 76 -1.63 -18.77 7.24
C LYS A 76 -0.93 -18.83 5.88
N ARG A 77 -0.93 -17.73 5.12
CA ARG A 77 -0.33 -17.70 3.77
C ARG A 77 1.19 -17.53 3.78
N ILE A 78 1.76 -17.05 4.87
CA ILE A 78 3.21 -16.77 4.95
C ILE A 78 4.05 -18.04 4.84
N GLU A 79 3.51 -19.19 5.28
CA GLU A 79 4.21 -20.47 5.20
C GLU A 79 4.62 -20.86 3.77
N ASN A 80 3.83 -20.43 2.78
CA ASN A 80 4.12 -20.67 1.36
C ASN A 80 5.21 -19.75 0.80
N TYR A 81 5.69 -18.79 1.59
CA TYR A 81 6.63 -17.74 1.14
C TYR A 81 7.84 -17.59 2.06
N LYS A 82 8.10 -18.57 2.95
CA LYS A 82 9.21 -18.51 3.91
C LYS A 82 10.56 -18.30 3.24
N ASP A 83 10.76 -18.90 2.07
CA ASP A 83 12.00 -18.80 1.30
C ASP A 83 12.18 -17.44 0.61
N GLU A 84 11.09 -16.66 0.47
CA GLU A 84 11.11 -15.33 -0.11
C GLU A 84 11.30 -14.21 0.93
N LEU A 85 11.36 -14.56 2.22
CA LEU A 85 11.52 -13.59 3.31
C LEU A 85 12.94 -13.01 3.33
N VAL A 86 13.03 -11.70 3.47
CA VAL A 86 14.31 -11.00 3.57
C VAL A 86 14.70 -10.84 5.02
N SER A 87 15.86 -11.38 5.38
CA SER A 87 16.42 -11.34 6.73
C SER A 87 17.31 -10.13 7.01
N ASN A 88 17.74 -9.38 5.98
CA ASN A 88 18.74 -8.32 6.14
C ASN A 88 18.21 -6.95 5.71
N GLU A 89 18.06 -6.03 6.68
CA GLU A 89 17.55 -4.67 6.48
C GLU A 89 18.54 -3.73 5.77
N ASN A 90 19.83 -4.01 5.82
CA ASN A 90 20.86 -3.16 5.19
C ASN A 90 20.77 -3.13 3.65
N TYR A 91 20.13 -4.12 3.06
CA TYR A 91 19.91 -4.18 1.62
C TYR A 91 18.91 -3.10 1.14
N SER A 92 17.99 -2.65 2.01
CA SER A 92 16.97 -1.63 1.66
C SER A 92 17.57 -0.26 1.36
N LEU A 93 18.53 0.17 2.16
CA LEU A 93 19.15 1.48 2.01
C LEU A 93 19.93 1.61 0.69
N ASN A 94 20.52 0.51 0.23
CA ASN A 94 21.22 0.48 -1.05
C ASN A 94 20.26 0.62 -2.23
N LEU A 95 19.09 0.01 -2.16
CA LEU A 95 18.08 0.09 -3.23
C LEU A 95 17.44 1.47 -3.37
N LEU A 96 17.17 2.14 -2.25
CA LEU A 96 16.70 3.52 -2.26
C LEU A 96 17.71 4.43 -2.94
N SER A 97 18.99 4.29 -2.55
CA SER A 97 20.07 5.06 -3.15
C SER A 97 20.19 4.82 -4.66
N GLU A 98 20.01 3.58 -5.13
CA GLU A 98 20.05 3.26 -6.56
C GLU A 98 18.83 3.85 -7.30
N ALA A 99 17.64 3.76 -6.73
CA ALA A 99 16.42 4.33 -7.30
C ALA A 99 16.49 5.87 -7.40
N GLU A 100 17.01 6.53 -6.36
CA GLU A 100 17.23 7.97 -6.36
C GLU A 100 18.24 8.42 -7.41
N LYS A 101 19.34 7.68 -7.60
CA LYS A 101 20.35 7.98 -8.62
C LYS A 101 19.78 7.97 -10.04
N VAL A 102 18.76 7.18 -10.30
CA VAL A 102 18.10 7.13 -11.61
C VAL A 102 16.91 8.08 -11.74
N GLY A 103 16.62 8.87 -10.71
CA GLY A 103 15.64 9.95 -10.77
C GLY A 103 14.20 9.52 -10.54
N LEU A 104 13.94 8.30 -10.06
CA LEU A 104 12.63 7.92 -9.58
C LEU A 104 12.40 8.52 -8.19
N TYR A 105 11.25 9.15 -8.01
CA TYR A 105 10.86 9.65 -6.70
C TYR A 105 10.48 8.46 -5.80
N SER A 106 11.35 8.13 -4.84
CA SER A 106 11.22 6.95 -4.00
C SER A 106 11.04 7.34 -2.54
N LYS A 107 10.21 6.57 -1.83
CA LYS A 107 10.07 6.65 -0.36
C LYS A 107 10.35 5.28 0.24
N ASP A 108 11.03 5.26 1.39
CA ASP A 108 11.09 4.09 2.26
C ASP A 108 9.98 4.19 3.30
N LEU A 109 9.20 3.12 3.46
CA LEU A 109 8.19 3.04 4.50
C LEU A 109 8.80 3.10 5.92
N ILE A 110 10.05 2.64 6.08
CA ILE A 110 10.75 2.68 7.37
C ILE A 110 11.27 4.08 7.67
N SER A 111 11.81 4.78 6.68
CA SER A 111 12.28 6.16 6.83
C SER A 111 11.15 7.19 6.83
N ALA A 112 9.95 6.81 6.39
CA ALA A 112 8.75 7.60 6.59
C ALA A 112 8.45 7.87 8.07
N GLY A 113 9.31 7.32 8.92
CA GLY A 113 9.49 7.69 10.31
C GLY A 113 8.29 7.33 11.15
N SER A 114 8.54 7.21 12.40
CA SER A 114 7.57 7.27 13.48
C SER A 114 6.65 8.49 13.33
N LYS A 115 5.81 8.51 12.30
CA LYS A 115 4.66 9.37 12.31
C LYS A 115 3.76 8.81 13.39
N PHE A 116 3.35 9.66 14.29
CA PHE A 116 2.29 9.42 15.26
C PHE A 116 0.95 9.31 14.52
N ASP A 117 0.92 8.55 13.42
CA ASP A 117 -0.28 8.37 12.61
C ASP A 117 -1.00 7.14 13.14
N SER A 118 -2.25 7.29 13.47
CA SER A 118 -3.16 6.19 13.75
C SER A 118 -3.28 5.28 12.51
N CYS A 119 -3.75 4.05 12.73
CA CYS A 119 -3.99 3.12 11.63
C CYS A 119 -4.91 3.74 10.58
N GLU A 120 -4.57 3.58 9.31
CA GLU A 120 -5.34 4.12 8.17
C GLU A 120 -6.81 3.68 8.17
N ALA A 121 -7.13 2.54 8.81
CA ALA A 121 -8.50 2.06 8.96
C ALA A 121 -9.40 3.02 9.75
N PHE A 122 -8.83 3.88 10.60
CA PHE A 122 -9.58 4.86 11.38
C PHE A 122 -9.77 6.21 10.68
N TYR A 123 -9.15 6.42 9.51
CA TYR A 123 -9.35 7.66 8.77
C TYR A 123 -10.72 7.70 8.09
N ASN A 124 -11.41 8.83 8.19
CA ASN A 124 -12.73 9.03 7.58
C ASN A 124 -12.76 8.74 6.08
N HIS A 125 -11.64 8.92 5.38
CA HIS A 125 -11.49 8.71 3.94
C HIS A 125 -10.39 7.68 3.61
N GLY A 126 -10.01 6.85 4.57
CA GLY A 126 -9.11 5.71 4.36
C GLY A 126 -9.91 4.50 3.91
N TYR A 127 -9.61 3.97 2.71
CA TYR A 127 -10.30 2.82 2.14
C TYR A 127 -9.32 1.86 1.49
N VAL A 128 -9.64 0.58 1.55
CA VAL A 128 -8.94 -0.48 0.84
C VAL A 128 -9.84 -1.02 -0.26
N LEU A 129 -9.40 -0.89 -1.50
CA LEU A 129 -10.11 -1.41 -2.65
C LEU A 129 -9.55 -2.79 -3.01
N ASN A 130 -10.40 -3.78 -3.05
CA ASN A 130 -10.03 -5.12 -3.45
C ASN A 130 -10.24 -5.31 -4.96
N TYR A 131 -9.63 -6.34 -5.54
CA TYR A 131 -9.68 -6.63 -6.98
C TYR A 131 -11.09 -6.96 -7.53
N ASP A 132 -12.00 -7.36 -6.64
CA ASP A 132 -13.40 -7.67 -6.93
C ASP A 132 -14.33 -6.42 -6.87
N GLY A 133 -13.76 -5.24 -6.62
CA GLY A 133 -14.49 -3.99 -6.49
C GLY A 133 -15.10 -3.76 -5.11
N LEU A 134 -14.90 -4.66 -4.15
CA LEU A 134 -15.34 -4.45 -2.78
C LEU A 134 -14.44 -3.45 -2.05
N VAL A 135 -15.04 -2.68 -1.15
CA VAL A 135 -14.39 -1.64 -0.38
C VAL A 135 -14.34 -2.03 1.10
N TYR A 136 -13.14 -1.97 1.67
CA TYR A 136 -12.85 -2.33 3.05
C TYR A 136 -12.18 -1.19 3.81
N LYS A 137 -12.15 -1.26 5.13
CA LYS A 137 -11.37 -0.35 5.99
C LYS A 137 -9.97 -0.87 6.26
N CYS A 138 -9.83 -2.14 6.60
CA CYS A 138 -8.56 -2.74 7.02
C CYS A 138 -8.01 -3.71 5.96
N ALA A 139 -6.77 -3.51 5.55
CA ALA A 139 -6.09 -4.39 4.59
C ALA A 139 -5.75 -5.79 5.14
N MET A 140 -5.73 -5.95 6.46
CA MET A 140 -5.38 -7.22 7.11
C MET A 140 -6.55 -8.20 7.20
N HIS A 141 -7.80 -7.72 7.08
CA HIS A 141 -9.02 -8.49 7.29
C HIS A 141 -9.94 -8.51 6.07
N LEU A 142 -9.39 -8.68 4.86
CA LEU A 142 -10.15 -8.67 3.60
C LEU A 142 -11.16 -9.81 3.45
N ASN A 143 -11.13 -10.83 4.31
CA ASN A 143 -12.10 -11.94 4.31
C ASN A 143 -13.19 -11.77 5.39
N ASP A 144 -13.16 -10.65 6.12
CA ASP A 144 -14.14 -10.36 7.15
C ASP A 144 -15.25 -9.50 6.58
N PHE A 145 -16.48 -10.02 6.66
CA PHE A 145 -17.67 -9.31 6.16
C PHE A 145 -17.93 -7.99 6.92
N GLU A 146 -17.60 -7.92 8.20
CA GLU A 146 -17.77 -6.70 8.99
C GLU A 146 -16.78 -5.60 8.56
N ASN A 147 -15.64 -5.99 8.02
CA ASN A 147 -14.67 -5.07 7.44
C ASN A 147 -15.09 -4.56 6.04
N CYS A 148 -16.00 -5.27 5.35
CA CYS A 148 -16.50 -4.83 4.06
C CYS A 148 -17.55 -3.73 4.26
N ILE A 149 -17.22 -2.52 3.81
CA ILE A 149 -18.04 -1.31 4.01
C ILE A 149 -18.69 -0.79 2.73
N GLY A 150 -18.42 -1.38 1.58
CA GLY A 150 -18.99 -0.90 0.33
C GLY A 150 -18.50 -1.60 -0.91
N GLU A 151 -18.82 -1.00 -2.05
CA GLU A 151 -18.49 -1.51 -3.38
C GLU A 151 -18.24 -0.37 -4.38
N ILE A 152 -17.45 -0.62 -5.41
CA ILE A 152 -17.35 0.22 -6.60
C ILE A 152 -18.30 -0.34 -7.65
N LEU A 153 -19.23 0.48 -8.08
CA LEU A 153 -20.17 0.13 -9.15
C LEU A 153 -19.49 0.17 -10.51
N ASP A 154 -20.08 -0.48 -11.53
CA ASP A 154 -19.59 -0.45 -12.91
C ASP A 154 -19.48 0.97 -13.49
N SER A 155 -20.25 1.91 -12.96
CA SER A 155 -20.15 3.34 -13.27
C SER A 155 -18.89 4.02 -12.72
N GLY A 156 -18.09 3.35 -11.93
CA GLY A 156 -16.94 3.91 -11.19
C GLY A 156 -17.32 4.66 -9.91
N VAL A 157 -18.59 4.70 -9.56
CA VAL A 157 -19.07 5.34 -8.33
C VAL A 157 -18.84 4.41 -7.14
N MET A 158 -18.17 4.91 -6.10
CA MET A 158 -17.98 4.20 -4.85
C MET A 158 -19.19 4.40 -3.95
N LYS A 159 -19.86 3.28 -3.62
CA LYS A 159 -21.02 3.24 -2.73
C LYS A 159 -20.60 2.71 -1.37
N ILE A 160 -20.66 3.55 -0.35
CA ILE A 160 -20.23 3.23 1.02
C ILE A 160 -21.44 3.07 1.94
N ASN A 161 -21.41 2.01 2.75
CA ASN A 161 -22.32 1.87 3.89
C ASN A 161 -21.82 2.78 5.03
N LYS A 162 -22.48 3.90 5.19
CA LYS A 162 -22.09 4.94 6.15
C LYS A 162 -22.13 4.47 7.60
N GLU A 163 -23.04 3.57 7.94
CA GLU A 163 -23.13 3.04 9.31
C GLU A 163 -21.92 2.18 9.66
N LYS A 164 -21.52 1.28 8.75
CA LYS A 164 -20.30 0.48 8.92
C LYS A 164 -19.04 1.35 8.92
N ASP A 165 -18.91 2.31 8.02
CA ASP A 165 -17.77 3.23 7.94
C ASP A 165 -17.63 4.03 9.24
N LYS A 166 -18.74 4.53 9.78
CA LYS A 166 -18.79 5.28 11.03
C LYS A 166 -18.30 4.48 12.24
N VAL A 167 -18.60 3.19 12.31
CA VAL A 167 -18.11 2.31 13.40
C VAL A 167 -16.60 2.32 13.46
N TRP A 168 -15.92 2.26 12.32
CA TRP A 168 -14.45 2.31 12.26
C TRP A 168 -13.91 3.68 12.68
N ALA A 169 -14.47 4.76 12.19
CA ALA A 169 -14.05 6.12 12.52
C ALA A 169 -14.26 6.46 14.00
N GLU A 170 -15.40 6.05 14.58
CA GLU A 170 -15.74 6.32 15.98
C GLU A 170 -15.07 5.38 16.98
N SER A 171 -14.58 4.21 16.55
CA SER A 171 -13.91 3.27 17.46
C SER A 171 -12.65 3.87 18.10
N TYR A 172 -11.98 4.80 17.41
CA TYR A 172 -10.85 5.55 17.94
C TYR A 172 -11.25 6.61 18.98
N GLU A 173 -12.47 7.10 18.95
CA GLU A 173 -12.98 8.12 19.88
C GLU A 173 -13.45 7.54 21.21
N LYS A 174 -13.69 6.22 21.26
CA LYS A 174 -14.16 5.51 22.47
C LYS A 174 -13.01 5.07 23.36
N ILE A 175 -12.36 6.05 23.98
CA ILE A 175 -11.30 5.77 24.95
C ILE A 175 -11.93 5.51 26.32
N GLU A 176 -11.87 4.26 26.77
CA GLU A 176 -12.47 3.83 28.04
C GLU A 176 -11.48 3.09 28.94
N GLY A 177 -11.77 3.06 30.22
CA GLY A 177 -11.09 2.22 31.20
C GLY A 177 -9.60 2.50 31.33
N LYS A 178 -8.77 1.47 31.15
CA LYS A 178 -7.31 1.54 31.31
C LYS A 178 -6.59 2.45 30.30
N CYS A 179 -7.26 2.80 29.23
CA CYS A 179 -6.69 3.66 28.19
C CYS A 179 -6.76 5.14 28.57
N VAL A 180 -7.66 5.51 29.48
CA VAL A 180 -7.76 6.89 29.95
C VAL A 180 -6.51 7.26 30.73
N GLY A 181 -5.75 8.22 30.24
CA GLY A 181 -4.47 8.66 30.83
C GLY A 181 -3.26 7.78 30.53
N CYS A 182 -3.39 6.78 29.64
CA CYS A 182 -2.27 5.98 29.18
C CYS A 182 -1.30 6.82 28.33
N CYS A 183 -0.01 6.83 28.66
CA CYS A 183 1.01 7.60 27.93
C CYS A 183 1.25 7.06 26.48
N PHE A 184 0.87 5.81 26.21
CA PHE A 184 0.98 5.21 24.86
C PHE A 184 -0.24 5.46 23.99
N LEU A 185 -1.33 6.03 24.55
CA LEU A 185 -2.57 6.23 23.81
C LEU A 185 -2.37 6.93 22.44
N PRO A 186 -1.52 7.96 22.30
CA PRO A 186 -1.33 8.63 21.01
C PRO A 186 -0.72 7.76 19.91
N ILE A 187 -0.10 6.63 20.27
CA ILE A 187 0.55 5.70 19.36
C ILE A 187 0.02 4.28 19.46
N CYS A 188 -0.95 4.06 20.35
CA CYS A 188 -1.55 2.75 20.58
C CYS A 188 -2.65 2.49 19.55
N LEU A 189 -2.57 1.32 18.91
CA LEU A 189 -3.50 0.87 17.88
C LEU A 189 -4.43 -0.26 18.35
N SER A 190 -4.45 -0.53 19.67
CA SER A 190 -5.24 -1.63 20.25
C SER A 190 -6.69 -1.24 20.52
#